data_93928f1f21c620e911a1d24dd0c0b807
#
_entry.id   93928f1f21c620e911a1d24dd0c0b807
#
_cell.length_a   1.000
_cell.length_b   1.000
_cell.length_c   1.000
_cell.angle_alpha   90.00
_cell.angle_beta   90.00
_cell.angle_gamma   90.00
#
_symmetry.space_group_name_H-M   'P 1'
#
loop_
_entity.id
_entity.type
_entity.pdbx_description
1 polymer ?
#
loop_
_entity_poly.entity_id
_entity_poly.type
_entity_poly.pdbx_seq_one_letter_code
_entity_poly.pdbx_strand_id
1 'polypeptide(L)'
;MNCSKIIPPILRLPAKTFALGVLSLSAFADAAIEEIIVTSDFRDTALLETPASVTVFDSVVIAQRQARHLEQVLNLAPNVNFSSGASRGRFIQIRGIGERSQFIEPLNPSVGTLVDGIDFTGIAGAATTMDIQQIEILRGPQGTLYGANALAGLINLRSNQPTEQPQGNMQISLGDYDTRTVSAALGGPVNDSLGYRVAMQKHSSDGYMVNDFLNRDDTNDIDELSLRTILDWQANQQLDFKLILFHVDADNGYDAFSLDNTRHTLSDTPGHDRHKATAMAVESRWQDAEN
;
A
#
# COMPACT_ATOMS: atom_id res chain seq x y z
N MET A 1 -47.79 8.62 60.12
CA MET A 1 -47.38 9.92 59.58
C MET A 1 -47.49 9.84 58.10
N ASN A 2 -48.57 10.46 57.53
CA ASN A 2 -48.85 10.48 56.08
C ASN A 2 -48.05 11.55 55.40
N CYS A 3 -47.37 11.20 54.36
CA CYS A 3 -46.73 12.16 53.45
C CYS A 3 -47.36 12.01 52.06
N SER A 4 -48.36 12.84 51.75
CA SER A 4 -49.03 12.92 50.47
C SER A 4 -48.17 13.65 49.49
N LYS A 5 -47.81 13.01 48.35
CA LYS A 5 -47.17 13.64 47.19
C LYS A 5 -48.20 14.38 46.35
N ILE A 6 -48.00 15.65 46.22
CA ILE A 6 -48.75 16.54 45.29
C ILE A 6 -48.12 16.38 43.88
N ILE A 7 -48.97 15.93 42.93
CA ILE A 7 -48.61 15.87 41.48
C ILE A 7 -49.21 17.09 40.80
N PRO A 8 -48.48 17.90 40.06
CA PRO A 8 -49.02 19.02 39.31
C PRO A 8 -49.75 18.57 38.03
N PRO A 9 -50.73 19.32 37.53
CA PRO A 9 -51.55 18.90 36.40
C PRO A 9 -50.80 18.99 35.06
N ILE A 10 -50.96 17.95 34.28
CA ILE A 10 -50.42 17.85 32.92
C ILE A 10 -51.31 18.69 31.98
N LEU A 11 -50.70 19.70 31.35
CA LEU A 11 -51.30 20.54 30.32
C LEU A 11 -51.50 19.69 29.05
N ARG A 12 -52.74 19.40 28.68
CA ARG A 12 -53.11 18.74 27.43
C ARG A 12 -53.12 19.72 26.28
N LEU A 13 -52.15 19.65 25.36
CA LEU A 13 -52.21 20.31 24.05
C LEU A 13 -53.00 19.42 23.07
N PRO A 14 -53.83 19.99 22.20
CA PRO A 14 -54.56 19.21 21.19
C PRO A 14 -53.62 18.80 20.06
N ALA A 15 -53.58 17.48 19.79
CA ALA A 15 -52.87 16.89 18.67
C ALA A 15 -53.59 17.27 17.37
N LYS A 16 -52.99 18.18 16.60
CA LYS A 16 -53.32 18.33 15.18
C LYS A 16 -52.47 17.34 14.41
N THR A 17 -53.11 16.27 13.95
CA THR A 17 -52.53 15.25 13.08
C THR A 17 -52.16 15.86 11.72
N PHE A 18 -50.89 16.10 11.50
CA PHE A 18 -50.36 16.48 10.19
C PHE A 18 -49.91 15.16 9.54
N ALA A 19 -50.74 14.60 8.66
CA ALA A 19 -50.39 13.47 7.81
C ALA A 19 -49.44 13.95 6.71
N LEU A 20 -48.12 13.85 6.95
CA LEU A 20 -47.09 14.07 5.93
C LEU A 20 -46.93 12.75 5.17
N GLY A 21 -47.53 12.67 3.98
CA GLY A 21 -47.30 11.58 3.04
C GLY A 21 -45.86 11.58 2.57
N VAL A 22 -45.04 10.68 3.10
CA VAL A 22 -43.70 10.40 2.61
C VAL A 22 -43.85 9.55 1.34
N LEU A 23 -43.81 10.19 0.15
CA LEU A 23 -43.51 9.49 -1.08
C LEU A 23 -42.03 9.05 -1.01
N SER A 24 -41.80 7.80 -0.65
CA SER A 24 -40.52 7.15 -0.84
C SER A 24 -40.31 6.86 -2.32
N LEU A 25 -39.65 7.79 -3.04
CA LEU A 25 -38.99 7.45 -4.27
C LEU A 25 -37.81 6.54 -3.90
N SER A 26 -38.00 5.24 -4.05
CA SER A 26 -36.87 4.29 -4.12
C SER A 26 -36.14 4.57 -5.43
N ALA A 27 -35.12 5.45 -5.37
CA ALA A 27 -34.08 5.48 -6.37
C ALA A 27 -33.38 4.11 -6.27
N PHE A 28 -33.64 3.23 -7.22
CA PHE A 28 -32.74 2.11 -7.49
C PHE A 28 -31.44 2.76 -7.97
N ALA A 29 -30.50 2.96 -7.04
CA ALA A 29 -29.12 3.17 -7.41
C ALA A 29 -28.71 1.88 -8.12
N ASP A 30 -28.59 1.93 -9.43
CA ASP A 30 -27.89 0.91 -10.22
C ASP A 30 -26.47 0.93 -9.67
N ALA A 31 -26.18 0.04 -8.75
CA ALA A 31 -24.82 -0.16 -8.25
C ALA A 31 -24.09 -0.82 -9.42
N ALA A 32 -23.48 0.00 -10.28
CA ALA A 32 -22.55 -0.48 -11.26
C ALA A 32 -21.51 -1.31 -10.49
N ILE A 33 -21.45 -2.60 -10.79
CA ILE A 33 -20.42 -3.48 -10.23
C ILE A 33 -19.12 -2.95 -10.83
N GLU A 34 -18.29 -2.34 -9.99
CA GLU A 34 -16.98 -1.86 -10.41
C GLU A 34 -16.14 -3.07 -10.83
N GLU A 35 -15.82 -3.12 -12.12
CA GLU A 35 -15.02 -4.20 -12.68
C GLU A 35 -13.57 -4.04 -12.21
N ILE A 36 -13.04 -5.07 -11.55
CA ILE A 36 -11.63 -5.08 -11.10
C ILE A 36 -10.77 -5.43 -12.32
N ILE A 37 -9.94 -4.50 -12.74
CA ILE A 37 -8.99 -4.64 -13.83
C ILE A 37 -7.63 -5.07 -13.30
N VAL A 38 -7.06 -6.12 -13.85
CA VAL A 38 -5.70 -6.61 -13.60
C VAL A 38 -4.81 -6.15 -14.74
N THR A 39 -3.63 -5.62 -14.41
CA THR A 39 -2.70 -5.03 -15.37
C THR A 39 -1.36 -5.73 -15.45
N SER A 40 -1.19 -6.77 -14.63
CA SER A 40 0.07 -7.49 -14.47
C SER A 40 0.48 -8.35 -15.67
N ASP A 41 -0.32 -8.45 -16.72
CA ASP A 41 0.04 -9.11 -17.99
C ASP A 41 0.35 -8.09 -19.10
N PHE A 42 0.62 -6.83 -18.74
CA PHE A 42 0.79 -5.69 -19.65
C PHE A 42 -0.45 -5.35 -20.49
N ARG A 43 -1.61 -5.84 -20.07
CA ARG A 43 -2.91 -5.55 -20.65
C ARG A 43 -3.92 -5.29 -19.55
N ASP A 44 -4.84 -4.41 -19.81
CA ASP A 44 -5.98 -4.20 -18.94
C ASP A 44 -6.98 -5.35 -19.18
N THR A 45 -6.98 -6.33 -18.27
CA THR A 45 -7.82 -7.52 -18.37
C THR A 45 -8.73 -7.60 -17.16
N ALA A 46 -10.03 -7.89 -17.37
CA ALA A 46 -10.94 -8.11 -16.25
C ALA A 46 -10.45 -9.26 -15.37
N LEU A 47 -10.57 -9.13 -14.06
CA LEU A 47 -10.12 -10.15 -13.09
C LEU A 47 -10.72 -11.52 -13.41
N LEU A 48 -11.99 -11.56 -13.85
CA LEU A 48 -12.71 -12.79 -14.20
C LEU A 48 -12.21 -13.44 -15.50
N GLU A 49 -11.57 -12.69 -16.38
CA GLU A 49 -11.02 -13.15 -17.65
C GLU A 49 -9.53 -13.48 -17.56
N THR A 50 -8.88 -13.10 -16.45
CA THR A 50 -7.46 -13.34 -16.24
C THR A 50 -7.18 -14.84 -16.04
N PRO A 51 -6.37 -15.51 -16.90
CA PRO A 51 -6.11 -16.95 -16.81
C PRO A 51 -5.09 -17.31 -15.73
N ALA A 52 -5.10 -16.60 -14.62
CA ALA A 52 -4.19 -16.75 -13.51
C ALA A 52 -4.92 -16.69 -12.16
N SER A 53 -4.31 -17.28 -11.12
CA SER A 53 -4.83 -17.16 -9.76
C SER A 53 -4.37 -15.81 -9.17
N VAL A 54 -5.20 -14.81 -9.24
CA VAL A 54 -4.90 -13.44 -8.78
C VAL A 54 -5.66 -13.11 -7.50
N THR A 55 -5.04 -12.33 -6.62
CA THR A 55 -5.70 -11.59 -5.53
C THR A 55 -5.41 -10.12 -5.74
N VAL A 56 -6.44 -9.29 -5.71
CA VAL A 56 -6.30 -7.84 -5.82
C VAL A 56 -6.71 -7.20 -4.50
N PHE A 57 -5.89 -6.30 -4.00
CA PHE A 57 -6.20 -5.39 -2.90
C PHE A 57 -6.28 -3.99 -3.46
N ASP A 58 -7.46 -3.40 -3.43
CA ASP A 58 -7.70 -2.03 -3.83
C ASP A 58 -7.27 -1.00 -2.77
N SER A 59 -7.36 0.27 -3.11
CA SER A 59 -7.05 1.38 -2.20
C SER A 59 -7.93 1.38 -0.95
N VAL A 60 -9.17 0.84 -1.02
CA VAL A 60 -10.09 0.77 0.13
C VAL A 60 -9.59 -0.24 1.15
N VAL A 61 -9.19 -1.44 0.71
CA VAL A 61 -8.60 -2.47 1.59
C VAL A 61 -7.30 -1.95 2.22
N ILE A 62 -6.43 -1.30 1.44
CA ILE A 62 -5.18 -0.71 1.92
C ILE A 62 -5.46 0.33 3.01
N ALA A 63 -6.42 1.22 2.77
CA ALA A 63 -6.80 2.26 3.73
C ALA A 63 -7.45 1.70 5.00
N GLN A 64 -8.37 0.72 4.88
CA GLN A 64 -9.00 0.07 6.03
C GLN A 64 -7.98 -0.64 6.94
N ARG A 65 -6.92 -1.16 6.37
CA ARG A 65 -5.80 -1.76 7.10
C ARG A 65 -4.85 -0.72 7.67
N GLN A 66 -4.96 0.54 7.28
CA GLN A 66 -3.96 1.57 7.58
C GLN A 66 -2.54 1.11 7.20
N ALA A 67 -2.46 0.31 6.14
CA ALA A 67 -1.22 -0.27 5.69
C ALA A 67 -0.29 0.84 5.16
N ARG A 68 0.95 0.85 5.64
CA ARG A 68 2.02 1.76 5.21
C ARG A 68 3.08 1.06 4.39
N HIS A 69 3.12 -0.26 4.53
CA HIS A 69 4.10 -1.11 3.90
C HIS A 69 3.45 -2.39 3.35
N LEU A 70 4.02 -2.95 2.28
CA LEU A 70 3.52 -4.15 1.60
C LEU A 70 3.27 -5.31 2.57
N GLU A 71 4.17 -5.55 3.52
CA GLU A 71 4.06 -6.65 4.50
C GLU A 71 2.73 -6.65 5.27
N GLN A 72 2.13 -5.47 5.50
CA GLN A 72 0.92 -5.33 6.30
C GLN A 72 -0.34 -5.81 5.56
N VAL A 73 -0.28 -6.01 4.24
CA VAL A 73 -1.38 -6.53 3.41
C VAL A 73 -1.14 -7.94 2.91
N LEU A 74 0.12 -8.40 2.84
CA LEU A 74 0.44 -9.73 2.29
C LEU A 74 -0.28 -10.88 3.00
N ASN A 75 -0.45 -10.80 4.32
CA ASN A 75 -1.14 -11.81 5.12
C ASN A 75 -2.64 -11.96 4.81
N LEU A 76 -3.22 -11.05 4.04
CA LEU A 76 -4.60 -11.16 3.58
C LEU A 76 -4.73 -12.11 2.37
N ALA A 77 -3.64 -12.31 1.64
CA ALA A 77 -3.65 -13.17 0.46
C ALA A 77 -3.50 -14.65 0.86
N PRO A 78 -4.37 -15.55 0.37
CA PRO A 78 -4.25 -16.96 0.65
C PRO A 78 -2.93 -17.54 0.10
N ASN A 79 -2.26 -18.38 0.91
CA ASN A 79 -1.01 -19.06 0.54
C ASN A 79 0.16 -18.10 0.20
N VAL A 80 0.12 -16.89 0.75
CA VAL A 80 1.22 -15.94 0.71
C VAL A 80 1.74 -15.76 2.12
N ASN A 81 3.05 -15.90 2.29
CA ASN A 81 3.74 -15.68 3.56
C ASN A 81 4.94 -14.79 3.32
N PHE A 82 5.41 -14.16 4.37
CA PHE A 82 6.68 -13.45 4.32
C PHE A 82 7.47 -13.69 5.61
N SER A 83 8.76 -13.44 5.53
CA SER A 83 9.66 -13.38 6.68
C SER A 83 10.55 -12.16 6.58
N SER A 84 10.91 -11.61 7.73
CA SER A 84 11.91 -10.56 7.85
C SER A 84 13.22 -11.18 8.36
N GLY A 85 14.32 -10.65 7.88
CA GLY A 85 15.64 -11.00 8.44
C GLY A 85 16.14 -9.89 9.34
N ALA A 86 15.60 -8.69 9.14
CA ALA A 86 15.99 -7.47 9.82
C ALA A 86 14.74 -6.63 10.19
N SER A 87 14.60 -5.44 9.62
CA SER A 87 13.55 -4.50 10.00
C SER A 87 12.21 -4.76 9.27
N ARG A 88 12.24 -5.19 8.00
CA ARG A 88 11.07 -5.34 7.14
C ARG A 88 10.94 -6.74 6.55
N GLY A 89 9.69 -7.15 6.31
CA GLY A 89 9.39 -8.38 5.60
C GLY A 89 9.76 -8.29 4.12
N ARG A 90 10.84 -8.97 3.72
CA ARG A 90 11.33 -8.95 2.33
C ARG A 90 11.43 -10.30 1.66
N PHE A 91 11.40 -11.38 2.44
CA PHE A 91 11.45 -12.75 1.92
C PHE A 91 10.04 -13.28 1.77
N ILE A 92 9.57 -13.34 0.53
CA ILE A 92 8.17 -13.66 0.25
C ILE A 92 8.07 -15.08 -0.30
N GLN A 93 7.08 -15.82 0.17
CA GLN A 93 6.77 -17.16 -0.32
C GLN A 93 5.33 -17.20 -0.82
N ILE A 94 5.15 -17.80 -2.00
CA ILE A 94 3.83 -18.06 -2.58
C ILE A 94 3.67 -19.58 -2.73
N ARG A 95 2.62 -20.14 -2.14
CA ARG A 95 2.36 -21.59 -2.11
C ARG A 95 3.54 -22.39 -1.55
N GLY A 96 4.26 -21.82 -0.59
CA GLY A 96 5.43 -22.43 0.05
C GLY A 96 6.74 -22.36 -0.74
N ILE A 97 6.73 -21.76 -1.93
CA ILE A 97 7.93 -21.55 -2.75
C ILE A 97 8.40 -20.10 -2.55
N GLY A 98 9.68 -19.92 -2.24
CA GLY A 98 10.31 -18.63 -2.02
C GLY A 98 11.39 -18.69 -0.93
N GLU A 99 12.16 -17.62 -0.84
CA GLU A 99 13.24 -17.45 0.14
C GLU A 99 12.66 -17.22 1.53
N ARG A 100 13.41 -17.59 2.58
CA ARG A 100 12.93 -17.51 3.97
C ARG A 100 13.85 -16.75 4.90
N SER A 101 15.06 -16.46 4.46
CA SER A 101 16.04 -15.79 5.31
C SER A 101 17.10 -15.07 4.50
N GLN A 102 17.80 -14.16 5.16
CA GLN A 102 18.94 -13.40 4.63
C GLN A 102 20.18 -14.26 4.31
N PHE A 103 20.20 -15.51 4.75
CA PHE A 103 21.30 -16.44 4.45
C PHE A 103 21.15 -17.15 3.10
N ILE A 104 20.02 -16.93 2.42
CA ILE A 104 19.71 -17.46 1.10
C ILE A 104 19.39 -16.27 0.20
N GLU A 105 20.39 -15.77 -0.51
CA GLU A 105 20.24 -14.68 -1.46
C GLU A 105 20.49 -15.21 -2.88
N PRO A 106 19.46 -15.79 -3.52
CA PRO A 106 19.60 -16.24 -4.90
C PRO A 106 19.74 -15.04 -5.83
N LEU A 107 20.49 -15.24 -6.92
CA LEU A 107 20.59 -14.23 -7.97
C LEU A 107 19.21 -13.87 -8.56
N ASN A 108 18.31 -14.84 -8.60
CA ASN A 108 16.94 -14.69 -9.07
C ASN A 108 15.99 -15.18 -7.98
N PRO A 109 15.43 -14.28 -7.15
CA PRO A 109 14.40 -14.64 -6.18
C PRO A 109 13.17 -15.27 -6.81
N SER A 110 12.54 -16.19 -6.08
CA SER A 110 11.41 -16.99 -6.61
C SER A 110 10.13 -16.17 -6.76
N VAL A 111 9.97 -15.10 -6.01
CA VAL A 111 8.82 -14.19 -6.07
C VAL A 111 9.28 -12.81 -6.52
N GLY A 112 8.73 -12.35 -7.64
CA GLY A 112 8.96 -11.01 -8.16
C GLY A 112 8.14 -9.96 -7.40
N THR A 113 8.68 -8.75 -7.29
CA THR A 113 7.97 -7.59 -6.76
C THR A 113 8.19 -6.41 -7.69
N LEU A 114 7.11 -5.85 -8.21
CA LEU A 114 7.14 -4.68 -9.08
C LEU A 114 6.42 -3.50 -8.41
N VAL A 115 6.91 -2.32 -8.66
CA VAL A 115 6.22 -1.07 -8.35
C VAL A 115 6.19 -0.23 -9.63
N ASP A 116 5.00 -0.04 -10.19
CA ASP A 116 4.80 0.66 -11.47
C ASP A 116 5.74 0.17 -12.59
N GLY A 117 5.88 -1.15 -12.71
CA GLY A 117 6.75 -1.79 -13.70
C GLY A 117 8.25 -1.79 -13.37
N ILE A 118 8.68 -1.10 -12.32
CA ILE A 118 10.08 -1.11 -11.84
C ILE A 118 10.29 -2.36 -10.97
N ASP A 119 11.36 -3.11 -11.22
CA ASP A 119 11.70 -4.31 -10.46
C ASP A 119 12.26 -3.94 -9.07
N PHE A 120 11.48 -4.26 -8.04
CA PHE A 120 11.84 -4.16 -6.63
C PHE A 120 12.17 -5.51 -6.00
N THR A 121 12.32 -6.55 -6.80
CA THR A 121 12.69 -7.88 -6.32
C THR A 121 14.02 -7.82 -5.55
N GLY A 122 14.07 -8.43 -4.38
CA GLY A 122 15.24 -8.34 -3.49
C GLY A 122 15.29 -7.10 -2.60
N ILE A 123 14.61 -6.01 -2.96
CA ILE A 123 14.46 -4.80 -2.15
C ILE A 123 12.98 -4.52 -1.82
N ALA A 124 12.13 -5.55 -1.86
CA ALA A 124 10.70 -5.45 -1.53
C ALA A 124 10.44 -4.86 -0.13
N GLY A 125 11.41 -4.95 0.78
CA GLY A 125 11.40 -4.27 2.07
C GLY A 125 11.27 -2.74 1.97
N ALA A 126 11.50 -2.12 0.81
CA ALA A 126 11.29 -0.70 0.55
C ALA A 126 9.93 -0.39 -0.10
N ALA A 127 9.09 -1.40 -0.35
CA ALA A 127 7.80 -1.23 -1.01
C ALA A 127 6.75 -0.64 -0.06
N THR A 128 6.55 0.66 -0.12
CA THR A 128 5.50 1.35 0.63
C THR A 128 4.16 1.26 -0.09
N THR A 129 3.07 1.33 0.68
CA THR A 129 1.71 1.36 0.13
C THR A 129 1.18 2.79 -0.06
N MET A 130 2.06 3.78 0.07
CA MET A 130 1.71 5.18 -0.11
C MET A 130 1.24 5.46 -1.53
N ASP A 131 0.05 6.02 -1.66
CA ASP A 131 -0.57 6.42 -2.92
C ASP A 131 -0.65 5.27 -3.94
N ILE A 132 -0.87 4.04 -3.44
CA ILE A 132 -1.09 2.85 -4.25
C ILE A 132 -2.58 2.72 -4.55
N GLN A 133 -2.91 2.53 -5.82
CA GLN A 133 -4.26 2.29 -6.31
C GLN A 133 -4.68 0.85 -6.02
N GLN A 134 -3.79 -0.11 -6.36
CA GLN A 134 -4.04 -1.52 -6.12
C GLN A 134 -2.74 -2.33 -6.00
N ILE A 135 -2.85 -3.49 -5.35
CA ILE A 135 -1.79 -4.49 -5.24
C ILE A 135 -2.34 -5.78 -5.83
N GLU A 136 -1.68 -6.30 -6.84
CA GLU A 136 -2.02 -7.53 -7.53
C GLU A 136 -1.04 -8.62 -7.12
N ILE A 137 -1.54 -9.77 -6.67
CA ILE A 137 -0.72 -10.92 -6.28
C ILE A 137 -1.05 -12.08 -7.21
N LEU A 138 -0.17 -12.36 -8.16
CA LEU A 138 -0.28 -13.46 -9.10
C LEU A 138 0.42 -14.68 -8.53
N ARG A 139 -0.33 -15.76 -8.36
CA ARG A 139 0.18 -17.01 -7.79
C ARG A 139 0.40 -18.04 -8.88
N GLY A 140 1.64 -18.38 -9.12
CA GLY A 140 2.12 -19.29 -10.14
C GLY A 140 3.16 -18.66 -11.04
N PRO A 141 3.80 -19.42 -11.91
CA PRO A 141 4.90 -18.93 -12.75
C PRO A 141 4.48 -17.76 -13.64
N GLN A 142 5.23 -16.66 -13.57
CA GLN A 142 5.10 -15.48 -14.40
C GLN A 142 6.38 -15.18 -15.21
N GLY A 143 7.31 -16.12 -15.24
CA GLY A 143 8.63 -15.96 -15.83
C GLY A 143 8.65 -15.68 -17.33
N THR A 144 7.59 -16.01 -18.07
CA THR A 144 7.47 -15.70 -19.50
C THR A 144 7.32 -14.20 -19.78
N LEU A 145 6.70 -13.46 -18.86
CA LEU A 145 6.46 -12.03 -18.99
C LEU A 145 7.49 -11.21 -18.19
N TYR A 146 7.88 -11.71 -17.01
CA TYR A 146 8.68 -10.96 -16.05
C TYR A 146 10.08 -11.54 -15.79
N GLY A 147 10.48 -12.55 -16.58
CA GLY A 147 11.82 -13.12 -16.49
C GLY A 147 12.03 -14.02 -15.28
N ALA A 148 13.28 -14.15 -14.86
CA ALA A 148 13.72 -15.18 -13.92
C ALA A 148 13.20 -15.01 -12.48
N ASN A 149 12.80 -13.81 -12.09
CA ASN A 149 12.42 -13.46 -10.72
C ASN A 149 10.94 -13.75 -10.38
N ALA A 150 10.23 -14.52 -11.17
CA ALA A 150 8.78 -14.74 -10.98
C ALA A 150 8.40 -16.22 -11.16
N LEU A 151 9.18 -17.14 -10.58
CA LEU A 151 8.95 -18.57 -10.66
C LEU A 151 7.72 -19.01 -9.86
N ALA A 152 7.57 -18.50 -8.64
CA ALA A 152 6.47 -18.85 -7.73
C ALA A 152 5.27 -17.89 -7.89
N GLY A 153 5.53 -16.68 -8.32
CA GLY A 153 4.54 -15.65 -8.50
C GLY A 153 5.11 -14.26 -8.60
N LEU A 154 4.22 -13.29 -8.68
CA LEU A 154 4.53 -11.88 -8.81
C LEU A 154 3.63 -11.06 -7.90
N ILE A 155 4.19 -10.04 -7.29
CA ILE A 155 3.47 -8.98 -6.58
C ILE A 155 3.67 -7.70 -7.37
N ASN A 156 2.58 -7.10 -7.83
CA ASN A 156 2.60 -5.86 -8.61
C ASN A 156 1.84 -4.76 -7.87
N LEU A 157 2.55 -3.70 -7.51
CA LEU A 157 1.98 -2.50 -6.89
C LEU A 157 1.77 -1.47 -7.98
N ARG A 158 0.53 -1.01 -8.12
CA ARG A 158 0.14 0.03 -9.06
C ARG A 158 -0.23 1.31 -8.32
N SER A 159 0.43 2.39 -8.66
CA SER A 159 0.18 3.70 -8.09
C SER A 159 -1.05 4.38 -8.69
N ASN A 160 -1.60 5.33 -7.94
CA ASN A 160 -2.56 6.27 -8.51
C ASN A 160 -1.90 7.07 -9.63
N GLN A 161 -2.63 7.25 -10.71
CA GLN A 161 -2.16 7.97 -11.90
C GLN A 161 -2.48 9.46 -11.81
N PRO A 162 -1.86 10.32 -12.64
CA PRO A 162 -2.30 11.70 -12.82
C PRO A 162 -3.79 11.77 -13.13
N THR A 163 -4.45 12.78 -12.60
CA THR A 163 -5.91 12.97 -12.72
C THR A 163 -6.22 14.16 -13.62
N GLU A 164 -7.40 14.16 -14.26
CA GLU A 164 -7.85 15.27 -15.13
C GLU A 164 -8.12 16.57 -14.35
N GLN A 165 -8.36 16.45 -13.05
CA GLN A 165 -8.57 17.60 -12.17
C GLN A 165 -7.54 17.57 -11.04
N PRO A 166 -7.10 18.75 -10.55
CA PRO A 166 -6.18 18.80 -9.42
C PRO A 166 -6.76 18.08 -8.21
N GLN A 167 -6.03 17.09 -7.69
CA GLN A 167 -6.40 16.33 -6.51
C GLN A 167 -5.19 16.20 -5.59
N GLY A 168 -5.44 16.22 -4.29
CA GLY A 168 -4.40 16.03 -3.31
C GLY A 168 -4.97 15.47 -2.02
N ASN A 169 -4.12 14.73 -1.31
CA ASN A 169 -4.38 14.29 0.03
C ASN A 169 -3.14 14.51 0.91
N MET A 170 -3.37 14.66 2.20
CA MET A 170 -2.33 14.72 3.21
C MET A 170 -2.79 13.94 4.42
N GLN A 171 -1.92 13.14 4.99
CA GLN A 171 -2.18 12.38 6.19
C GLN A 171 -1.04 12.57 7.18
N ILE A 172 -1.39 12.78 8.44
CA ILE A 172 -0.46 12.77 9.57
C ILE A 172 -0.95 11.72 10.55
N SER A 173 -0.07 10.83 10.96
CA SER A 173 -0.37 9.79 11.96
C SER A 173 0.64 9.88 13.09
N LEU A 174 0.15 9.76 14.31
CA LEU A 174 0.95 9.67 15.53
C LEU A 174 0.56 8.37 16.24
N GLY A 175 1.51 7.71 16.86
CA GLY A 175 1.28 6.43 17.54
C GLY A 175 2.27 6.20 18.69
N ASP A 176 2.17 5.02 19.27
CA ASP A 176 3.09 4.56 20.31
C ASP A 176 4.52 4.46 19.78
N TYR A 177 5.49 4.41 20.68
CA TYR A 177 6.93 4.33 20.36
C TYR A 177 7.42 5.51 19.51
N ASP A 178 6.96 6.72 19.84
CA ASP A 178 7.22 7.97 19.10
C ASP A 178 6.96 7.85 17.59
N THR A 179 6.01 6.99 17.21
CA THR A 179 5.66 6.77 15.80
C THR A 179 5.08 8.03 15.19
N ARG A 180 5.66 8.49 14.09
CA ARG A 180 5.24 9.65 13.30
C ARG A 180 5.24 9.29 11.84
N THR A 181 4.12 9.53 11.17
CA THR A 181 4.03 9.37 9.72
C THR A 181 3.42 10.62 9.12
N VAL A 182 4.09 11.17 8.13
CA VAL A 182 3.56 12.24 7.28
C VAL A 182 3.58 11.74 5.85
N SER A 183 2.43 11.72 5.21
CA SER A 183 2.30 11.39 3.80
C SER A 183 1.46 12.43 3.07
N ALA A 184 1.83 12.70 1.84
CA ALA A 184 1.11 13.62 0.97
C ALA A 184 1.19 13.11 -0.46
N ALA A 185 0.10 13.27 -1.21
CA ALA A 185 0.07 13.08 -2.65
C ALA A 185 -0.67 14.24 -3.31
N LEU A 186 -0.16 14.68 -4.44
CA LEU A 186 -0.71 15.76 -5.24
C LEU A 186 -0.61 15.39 -6.71
N GLY A 187 -1.67 15.58 -7.48
CA GLY A 187 -1.70 15.31 -8.91
C GLY A 187 -2.72 16.17 -9.64
N GLY A 188 -2.59 16.21 -10.95
CA GLY A 188 -3.49 16.95 -11.84
C GLY A 188 -2.84 17.28 -13.17
N PRO A 189 -3.53 18.03 -14.02
CA PRO A 189 -3.00 18.51 -15.28
C PRO A 189 -2.02 19.67 -15.08
N VAL A 190 -0.91 19.66 -15.79
CA VAL A 190 -0.06 20.84 -16.01
C VAL A 190 -0.61 21.65 -17.15
N ASN A 191 -1.06 20.97 -18.21
CA ASN A 191 -1.78 21.50 -19.38
C ASN A 191 -2.59 20.37 -20.03
N ASP A 192 -3.19 20.60 -21.19
CA ASP A 192 -4.08 19.64 -21.88
C ASP A 192 -3.35 18.34 -22.32
N SER A 193 -2.02 18.34 -22.38
CA SER A 193 -1.22 17.19 -22.82
C SER A 193 -0.27 16.63 -21.78
N LEU A 194 -0.15 17.26 -20.60
CA LEU A 194 0.80 16.84 -19.56
C LEU A 194 0.09 16.80 -18.21
N GLY A 195 0.04 15.61 -17.63
CA GLY A 195 -0.38 15.37 -16.25
C GLY A 195 0.80 15.03 -15.34
N TYR A 196 0.63 15.26 -14.05
CA TYR A 196 1.62 14.89 -13.05
C TYR A 196 0.97 14.28 -11.81
N ARG A 197 1.74 13.45 -11.10
CA ARG A 197 1.44 13.02 -9.74
C ARG A 197 2.72 12.91 -8.94
N VAL A 198 2.74 13.51 -7.76
CA VAL A 198 3.86 13.46 -6.81
C VAL A 198 3.33 12.93 -5.49
N ALA A 199 4.03 11.98 -4.91
CA ALA A 199 3.69 11.40 -3.63
C ALA A 199 4.94 11.29 -2.76
N MET A 200 4.78 11.55 -1.45
CA MET A 200 5.84 11.52 -0.45
C MET A 200 5.34 10.90 0.84
N GLN A 201 6.15 10.05 1.47
CA GLN A 201 5.94 9.55 2.82
C GLN A 201 7.23 9.61 3.62
N LYS A 202 7.17 10.21 4.81
CA LYS A 202 8.18 10.06 5.86
C LYS A 202 7.55 9.29 7.02
N HIS A 203 8.20 8.22 7.44
CA HIS A 203 7.79 7.40 8.56
C HIS A 203 8.95 7.22 9.52
N SER A 204 8.72 7.48 10.81
CA SER A 204 9.71 7.27 11.87
C SER A 204 9.05 6.66 13.09
N SER A 205 9.80 5.87 13.85
CA SER A 205 9.40 5.27 15.12
C SER A 205 10.64 4.85 15.88
N ASP A 206 10.64 4.92 17.21
CA ASP A 206 11.72 4.35 18.04
C ASP A 206 11.71 2.82 18.05
N GLY A 207 10.62 2.20 17.55
CA GLY A 207 10.43 0.76 17.60
C GLY A 207 9.90 0.29 18.94
N TYR A 208 9.64 -1.03 19.03
CA TYR A 208 8.99 -1.59 20.23
C TYR A 208 9.94 -2.36 21.16
N MET A 209 11.21 -2.53 20.74
CA MET A 209 12.22 -3.25 21.51
C MET A 209 12.89 -2.34 22.52
N VAL A 210 13.23 -2.91 23.66
CA VAL A 210 14.02 -2.26 24.71
C VAL A 210 15.35 -2.99 24.82
N ASN A 211 16.44 -2.29 24.67
CA ASN A 211 17.78 -2.84 24.84
C ASN A 211 18.27 -2.57 26.27
N ASP A 212 18.18 -3.60 27.11
CA ASP A 212 18.55 -3.51 28.53
C ASP A 212 20.08 -3.41 28.73
N PHE A 213 20.88 -3.93 27.79
CA PHE A 213 22.33 -3.83 27.88
C PHE A 213 22.83 -2.41 27.67
N LEU A 214 22.28 -1.73 26.67
CA LEU A 214 22.64 -0.34 26.33
C LEU A 214 21.78 0.69 27.06
N ASN A 215 20.72 0.25 27.75
CA ASN A 215 19.73 1.10 28.38
C ASN A 215 19.12 2.11 27.38
N ARG A 216 18.64 1.58 26.24
CA ARG A 216 18.05 2.32 25.13
C ARG A 216 16.77 1.64 24.66
N ASP A 217 15.85 2.40 24.11
CA ASP A 217 14.56 1.95 23.53
C ASP A 217 14.38 2.31 22.04
N ASP A 218 15.49 2.70 21.38
CA ASP A 218 15.53 3.12 19.98
C ASP A 218 16.49 2.27 19.13
N THR A 219 16.84 1.05 19.54
CA THR A 219 17.73 0.16 18.78
C THR A 219 17.02 -0.67 17.73
N ASN A 220 15.67 -0.61 17.71
CA ASN A 220 14.79 -1.20 16.70
C ASN A 220 13.98 -0.09 15.99
N ASP A 221 14.57 1.07 15.83
CA ASP A 221 13.94 2.23 15.23
C ASP A 221 13.60 2.04 13.74
N ILE A 222 12.74 2.90 13.25
CA ILE A 222 12.37 2.98 11.84
C ILE A 222 12.53 4.42 11.38
N ASP A 223 13.28 4.62 10.31
CA ASP A 223 13.42 5.90 9.62
C ASP A 223 13.36 5.68 8.11
N GLU A 224 12.22 5.98 7.50
CA GLU A 224 11.96 5.71 6.10
C GLU A 224 11.43 6.94 5.38
N LEU A 225 12.03 7.27 4.24
CA LEU A 225 11.55 8.27 3.29
C LEU A 225 11.28 7.62 1.94
N SER A 226 10.10 7.85 1.40
CA SER A 226 9.72 7.43 0.04
C SER A 226 9.20 8.62 -0.74
N LEU A 227 9.67 8.75 -1.98
CA LEU A 227 9.26 9.77 -2.92
C LEU A 227 8.91 9.09 -4.25
N ARG A 228 7.82 9.52 -4.88
CA ARG A 228 7.45 9.06 -6.22
C ARG A 228 6.91 10.21 -7.04
N THR A 229 7.27 10.23 -8.32
CA THR A 229 6.76 11.19 -9.30
C THR A 229 6.39 10.45 -10.56
N ILE A 230 5.19 10.71 -11.07
CA ILE A 230 4.71 10.22 -12.35
C ILE A 230 4.40 11.46 -13.21
N LEU A 231 4.95 11.47 -14.42
CA LEU A 231 4.59 12.42 -15.46
C LEU A 231 3.99 11.63 -16.61
N ASP A 232 2.83 12.05 -17.07
CA ASP A 232 2.11 11.43 -18.18
C ASP A 232 1.93 12.49 -19.28
N TRP A 233 2.58 12.25 -20.43
CA TRP A 233 2.64 13.20 -21.53
C TRP A 233 2.10 12.61 -22.82
N GLN A 234 0.98 13.16 -23.27
CA GLN A 234 0.41 12.89 -24.58
C GLN A 234 1.14 13.76 -25.63
N ALA A 235 2.15 13.18 -26.27
CA ALA A 235 2.96 13.89 -27.25
C ALA A 235 2.16 14.23 -28.53
N ASN A 236 1.22 13.35 -28.91
CA ASN A 236 0.24 13.55 -29.98
C ASN A 236 -0.91 12.54 -29.80
N GLN A 237 -1.85 12.49 -30.77
CA GLN A 237 -3.01 11.59 -30.72
C GLN A 237 -2.67 10.09 -30.76
N GLN A 238 -1.45 9.74 -31.12
CA GLN A 238 -1.00 8.35 -31.29
C GLN A 238 0.11 7.94 -30.33
N LEU A 239 0.73 8.88 -29.61
CA LEU A 239 1.94 8.61 -28.83
C LEU A 239 1.86 9.26 -27.46
N ASP A 240 1.89 8.41 -26.44
CA ASP A 240 1.93 8.77 -25.05
C ASP A 240 3.27 8.34 -24.44
N PHE A 241 3.80 9.15 -23.53
CA PHE A 241 4.97 8.84 -22.72
C PHE A 241 4.63 8.96 -21.24
N LYS A 242 5.05 7.98 -20.46
CA LYS A 242 5.00 8.03 -19.01
C LYS A 242 6.40 7.94 -18.44
N LEU A 243 6.79 8.91 -17.62
CA LEU A 243 8.03 8.91 -16.84
C LEU A 243 7.67 8.64 -15.38
N ILE A 244 8.31 7.64 -14.81
CA ILE A 244 8.17 7.28 -13.39
C ILE A 244 9.52 7.45 -12.72
N LEU A 245 9.57 8.23 -11.64
CA LEU A 245 10.72 8.41 -10.78
C LEU A 245 10.39 7.92 -9.39
N PHE A 246 11.25 7.11 -8.81
CA PHE A 246 11.10 6.59 -7.46
C PHE A 246 12.40 6.80 -6.67
N HIS A 247 12.27 7.22 -5.42
CA HIS A 247 13.38 7.31 -4.49
C HIS A 247 12.94 6.77 -3.12
N VAL A 248 13.78 5.95 -2.53
CA VAL A 248 13.65 5.46 -1.17
C VAL A 248 14.95 5.64 -0.41
N ASP A 249 14.86 6.04 0.85
CA ASP A 249 15.95 6.09 1.80
C ASP A 249 15.41 5.56 3.14
N ALA A 250 15.89 4.40 3.55
CA ALA A 250 15.51 3.73 4.77
C ALA A 250 16.75 3.41 5.60
N ASP A 251 16.75 3.79 6.87
CA ASP A 251 17.78 3.46 7.86
C ASP A 251 17.08 2.96 9.12
N ASN A 252 16.85 1.65 9.18
CA ASN A 252 16.09 1.02 10.25
C ASN A 252 17.01 0.29 11.21
N GLY A 253 16.67 0.30 12.49
CA GLY A 253 17.34 -0.50 13.50
C GLY A 253 17.11 -1.99 13.29
N TYR A 254 18.11 -2.78 13.64
CA TYR A 254 18.12 -4.23 13.41
C TYR A 254 17.90 -5.06 14.68
N ASP A 255 17.74 -4.45 15.83
CA ASP A 255 17.73 -5.10 17.13
C ASP A 255 16.36 -5.67 17.48
N ALA A 256 15.98 -6.74 16.79
CA ALA A 256 14.67 -7.37 16.91
C ALA A 256 14.70 -8.74 17.62
N PHE A 257 15.87 -9.21 18.10
CA PHE A 257 16.03 -10.54 18.66
C PHE A 257 15.99 -10.52 20.19
N SER A 258 15.12 -11.36 20.77
CA SER A 258 14.99 -11.58 22.21
C SER A 258 15.25 -13.06 22.54
N LEU A 259 15.97 -13.33 23.61
CA LEU A 259 16.28 -14.70 24.06
C LEU A 259 15.10 -15.38 24.75
N ASP A 260 14.20 -14.62 25.34
CA ASP A 260 13.09 -15.09 26.16
C ASP A 260 11.71 -14.80 25.52
N ASN A 261 11.69 -14.41 24.24
CA ASN A 261 10.51 -14.05 23.49
C ASN A 261 9.71 -12.89 24.10
N THR A 262 10.43 -11.96 24.76
CA THR A 262 9.89 -10.69 25.23
C THR A 262 10.28 -9.55 24.26
N ARG A 263 9.93 -8.33 24.57
CA ARG A 263 10.40 -7.14 23.85
C ARG A 263 11.77 -6.61 24.35
N HIS A 264 12.46 -7.37 25.20
CA HIS A 264 13.74 -6.99 25.77
C HIS A 264 14.87 -7.73 25.08
N THR A 265 15.92 -7.03 24.72
CA THR A 265 17.14 -7.56 24.13
C THR A 265 18.36 -7.19 24.98
N LEU A 266 19.43 -7.96 24.85
CA LEU A 266 20.71 -7.74 25.49
C LEU A 266 21.83 -7.55 24.46
N SER A 267 21.49 -7.06 23.27
CA SER A 267 22.46 -6.80 22.22
C SER A 267 23.45 -5.71 22.64
N ASP A 268 24.73 -6.00 22.55
CA ASP A 268 25.81 -5.05 22.83
C ASP A 268 26.19 -4.22 21.59
N THR A 269 25.79 -4.69 20.42
CA THR A 269 26.10 -4.07 19.12
C THR A 269 24.88 -4.12 18.22
N PRO A 270 23.92 -3.21 18.39
CA PRO A 270 22.76 -3.12 17.52
C PRO A 270 23.18 -2.79 16.08
N GLY A 271 22.56 -3.42 15.11
CA GLY A 271 22.83 -3.23 13.68
C GLY A 271 21.86 -2.24 13.05
N HIS A 272 22.07 -2.02 11.74
CA HIS A 272 21.19 -1.23 10.89
C HIS A 272 20.84 -1.99 9.63
N ASP A 273 19.61 -1.82 9.17
CA ASP A 273 19.11 -2.28 7.87
C ASP A 273 18.89 -1.05 6.97
N ARG A 274 19.81 -0.83 6.04
CA ARG A 274 19.83 0.37 5.21
C ARG A 274 19.55 0.05 3.76
N HIS A 275 18.57 0.76 3.21
CA HIS A 275 18.22 0.69 1.81
C HIS A 275 18.12 2.08 1.22
N LYS A 276 18.96 2.37 0.23
CA LYS A 276 18.89 3.62 -0.53
C LYS A 276 18.86 3.29 -2.01
N ALA A 277 17.77 3.64 -2.66
CA ALA A 277 17.59 3.38 -4.08
C ALA A 277 16.93 4.56 -4.78
N THR A 278 17.32 4.77 -6.03
CA THR A 278 16.65 5.67 -6.95
C THR A 278 16.44 4.93 -8.25
N ALA A 279 15.21 4.92 -8.73
CA ALA A 279 14.83 4.22 -9.95
C ALA A 279 14.07 5.14 -10.89
N MET A 280 14.16 4.84 -12.18
CA MET A 280 13.46 5.54 -13.25
C MET A 280 12.93 4.53 -14.25
N ALA A 281 11.69 4.72 -14.68
CA ALA A 281 11.13 4.02 -15.82
C ALA A 281 10.55 5.01 -16.82
N VAL A 282 10.65 4.66 -18.10
CA VAL A 282 9.99 5.37 -19.19
C VAL A 282 9.17 4.35 -19.96
N GLU A 283 7.87 4.58 -20.02
CA GLU A 283 6.93 3.81 -20.83
C GLU A 283 6.54 4.65 -22.04
N SER A 284 6.39 4.02 -23.20
CA SER A 284 5.84 4.65 -24.38
C SER A 284 4.71 3.78 -24.91
N ARG A 285 3.56 4.38 -25.18
CA ARG A 285 2.41 3.72 -25.81
C ARG A 285 2.16 4.36 -27.17
N TRP A 286 2.19 3.55 -28.18
CA TRP A 286 1.83 3.96 -29.53
C TRP A 286 0.50 3.29 -29.92
N GLN A 287 -0.45 4.08 -30.45
CA GLN A 287 -1.75 3.62 -30.94
C GLN A 287 -1.87 3.93 -32.40
N ASP A 288 -2.20 2.93 -33.21
CA ASP A 288 -2.50 3.15 -34.62
C ASP A 288 -3.82 3.90 -34.78
N ALA A 289 -3.88 4.80 -35.74
CA ALA A 289 -5.08 5.59 -36.01
C ALA A 289 -6.27 4.77 -36.58
N GLU A 290 -6.07 3.48 -36.87
CA GLU A 290 -7.05 2.60 -37.51
C GLU A 290 -7.74 1.61 -36.56
N ASN A 291 -7.53 1.70 -35.22
CA ASN A 291 -8.20 0.81 -34.24
C ASN A 291 -8.96 1.58 -33.16
#